data_52977f30a083d68cb23969ed9dadbb3b
#
_entry.id   52977f30a083d68cb23969ed9dadbb3b
#
_cell.length_a   1.000
_cell.length_b   1.000
_cell.length_c   1.000
_cell.angle_alpha   90.00
_cell.angle_beta   90.00
_cell.angle_gamma   90.00
#
_symmetry.space_group_name_H-M   'P 1'
#
loop_
_entity.id
_entity.type
_entity.pdbx_description
1 polymer ?
#
loop_
_entity_poly.entity_id
_entity_poly.type
_entity_poly.pdbx_seq_one_letter_code
_entity_poly.pdbx_strand_id
1 'polypeptide(L)'
;MWKTEAGGVAHAETAVKQCLPPCQIKCPINEDIQRTHVLISLLPDDPQAAEEGILQIGDYLYEKNPLFNICGYICGICELECNYNKKGGAIRRRLLKRFLSDIYTEHIKDRDELEVNRDKENVAVIGGGPGGLMCAYHLSKKGYRVTIIEATGRLGGALWLVPDYRLPKDILQTTVENLVRIAGVDVRYNTRLGSGKLTLEKLRNEGYKAVFLGTGLPYPRVLTFEGKFVEGQDLSGVMYGHTYLYEVSHNNIAADYFKGKKVIVTGGGNVAFDVARSARRQGADVTVVALERDDKDHRDGIPADEEEIRGAWEEGISIVYSRGVNKIIGQNGKFKGIHCPSCVSVFDKIGFNPKFDTSDCIDLSGDVLIITVGQAPDRPLLEKENLLDERGRIAIDHLTLQSLNKPWVFIGGDIRRVGFMVEAMGEGIEAAESIDRYLRGVDMKNGRRKDYEGYQIPVRRDYKPEPEVLWIPPENRMHFQMFETGLTLREAIDEAKRCVTCGPCVSCKACVSIGFQKSLSPVEVDAARCSGCGHCVYVCNYYSAHLVNNGGKITSATDMFKCKSCGMCVVACPSQARKMVDDDTAERIAKVCSSLA
;
A
#
# COMPACT_ATOMS: atom_id res chain seq x y z
N MET A 1 -10.10 27.00 -46.93
CA MET A 1 -8.77 27.09 -47.56
C MET A 1 -7.74 27.28 -46.45
N TRP A 2 -7.19 26.22 -45.93
CA TRP A 2 -6.16 26.26 -44.89
C TRP A 2 -4.88 25.75 -45.54
N LYS A 3 -3.89 26.61 -45.65
CA LYS A 3 -2.57 26.27 -46.16
C LYS A 3 -1.79 25.58 -45.07
N THR A 4 -1.29 24.39 -45.33
CA THR A 4 -0.28 23.68 -44.56
C THR A 4 1.08 24.27 -44.90
N GLU A 5 1.70 24.99 -44.00
CA GLU A 5 3.14 25.24 -44.04
C GLU A 5 3.83 24.22 -43.10
N ALA A 6 4.70 23.42 -43.70
CA ALA A 6 5.58 22.53 -42.98
C ALA A 6 6.67 23.35 -42.29
N GLY A 7 6.45 23.68 -41.03
CA GLY A 7 7.43 24.23 -40.12
C GLY A 7 7.46 23.32 -38.92
N GLY A 8 8.62 22.70 -38.65
CA GLY A 8 8.82 21.84 -37.50
C GLY A 8 8.57 22.60 -36.20
N VAL A 9 7.41 22.41 -35.63
CA VAL A 9 7.09 22.82 -34.27
C VAL A 9 7.76 21.80 -33.35
N ALA A 10 8.85 22.21 -32.71
CA ALA A 10 9.33 21.53 -31.54
C ALA A 10 8.13 21.47 -30.56
N HIS A 11 7.58 20.30 -30.35
CA HIS A 11 6.60 20.07 -29.28
C HIS A 11 7.30 20.32 -27.96
N ALA A 12 7.20 21.55 -27.44
CA ALA A 12 7.31 21.75 -26.02
C ALA A 12 6.15 20.93 -25.42
N GLU A 13 6.47 19.77 -24.87
CA GLU A 13 5.57 19.04 -23.99
C GLU A 13 5.27 19.94 -22.78
N THR A 14 4.26 20.78 -22.91
CA THR A 14 3.55 21.33 -21.77
C THR A 14 2.90 20.11 -21.13
N ALA A 15 3.55 19.55 -20.10
CA ALA A 15 3.00 18.51 -19.29
C ALA A 15 1.62 18.99 -18.82
N VAL A 16 0.56 18.45 -19.41
CA VAL A 16 -0.81 18.74 -18.97
C VAL A 16 -0.89 18.15 -17.57
N LYS A 17 -0.91 19.02 -16.56
CA LYS A 17 -1.11 18.61 -15.17
C LYS A 17 -2.38 17.78 -15.10
N GLN A 18 -2.25 16.50 -14.79
CA GLN A 18 -3.41 15.64 -14.57
C GLN A 18 -3.97 15.92 -13.19
N CYS A 19 -5.18 16.46 -13.13
CA CYS A 19 -5.91 16.60 -11.88
C CYS A 19 -6.47 15.24 -11.47
N LEU A 20 -6.04 14.72 -10.32
CA LEU A 20 -6.52 13.47 -9.74
C LEU A 20 -7.08 13.70 -8.32
N PRO A 21 -7.91 12.77 -7.82
CA PRO A 21 -8.32 12.79 -6.42
C PRO A 21 -7.11 12.76 -5.49
N PRO A 22 -7.09 13.54 -4.40
CA PRO A 22 -5.98 13.50 -3.45
C PRO A 22 -5.69 12.10 -2.90
N CYS A 23 -6.73 11.31 -2.61
CA CYS A 23 -6.59 9.92 -2.17
C CYS A 23 -5.92 9.01 -3.22
N GLN A 24 -6.18 9.23 -4.51
CA GLN A 24 -5.53 8.48 -5.59
C GLN A 24 -4.06 8.91 -5.77
N ILE A 25 -3.75 10.20 -5.64
CA ILE A 25 -2.38 10.72 -5.68
C ILE A 25 -1.58 10.16 -4.51
N LYS A 26 -2.17 10.13 -3.32
CA LYS A 26 -1.53 9.61 -2.10
C LYS A 26 -1.26 8.11 -2.18
N CYS A 27 -2.05 7.36 -2.94
CA CYS A 27 -1.86 5.93 -3.14
C CYS A 27 -0.64 5.65 -4.04
N PRO A 28 0.45 5.05 -3.54
CA PRO A 28 1.67 4.81 -4.33
C PRO A 28 1.44 3.92 -5.56
N ILE A 29 0.42 3.06 -5.54
CA ILE A 29 0.02 2.26 -6.70
C ILE A 29 -0.97 3.00 -7.60
N ASN A 30 -1.35 4.24 -7.27
CA ASN A 30 -2.28 5.06 -8.02
C ASN A 30 -3.58 4.30 -8.37
N GLU A 31 -4.20 3.70 -7.35
CA GLU A 31 -5.45 2.93 -7.48
C GLU A 31 -6.62 3.86 -7.81
N ASP A 32 -7.53 3.45 -8.69
CA ASP A 32 -8.74 4.20 -9.01
C ASP A 32 -9.79 4.06 -7.89
N ILE A 33 -9.53 4.79 -6.80
CA ILE A 33 -10.32 4.73 -5.57
C ILE A 33 -11.75 5.21 -5.81
N GLN A 34 -11.92 6.30 -6.55
CA GLN A 34 -13.25 6.82 -6.87
C GLN A 34 -14.13 5.80 -7.55
N ARG A 35 -13.58 5.13 -8.57
CA ARG A 35 -14.30 4.13 -9.34
C ARG A 35 -14.79 3.01 -8.45
N THR A 36 -13.91 2.51 -7.59
CA THR A 36 -14.28 1.44 -6.65
C THR A 36 -15.42 1.88 -5.72
N HIS A 37 -15.37 3.11 -5.19
CA HIS A 37 -16.45 3.62 -4.33
C HIS A 37 -17.77 3.77 -5.10
N VAL A 38 -17.73 4.25 -6.35
CA VAL A 38 -18.94 4.31 -7.18
C VAL A 38 -19.53 2.91 -7.39
N LEU A 39 -18.71 1.93 -7.73
CA LEU A 39 -19.17 0.56 -7.95
C LEU A 39 -19.78 -0.05 -6.68
N ILE A 40 -19.15 0.11 -5.52
CA ILE A 40 -19.72 -0.33 -4.23
C ILE A 40 -21.04 0.38 -3.95
N SER A 41 -21.15 1.68 -4.23
CA SER A 41 -22.39 2.45 -3.99
C SER A 41 -23.57 2.04 -4.85
N LEU A 42 -23.32 1.28 -5.92
CA LEU A 42 -24.31 0.77 -6.87
C LEU A 42 -24.68 -0.69 -6.61
N LEU A 43 -24.06 -1.34 -5.64
CA LEU A 43 -24.43 -2.71 -5.27
C LEU A 43 -25.90 -2.76 -4.82
N PRO A 44 -26.64 -3.82 -5.17
CA PRO A 44 -27.99 -4.03 -4.66
C PRO A 44 -27.99 -4.27 -3.15
N ASP A 45 -29.10 -3.96 -2.48
CA ASP A 45 -29.25 -4.19 -1.04
C ASP A 45 -29.41 -5.69 -0.69
N ASP A 46 -29.75 -6.53 -1.66
CA ASP A 46 -29.83 -7.98 -1.48
C ASP A 46 -28.43 -8.61 -1.49
N PRO A 47 -28.01 -9.34 -0.44
CA PRO A 47 -26.66 -9.89 -0.33
C PRO A 47 -26.28 -10.86 -1.45
N GLN A 48 -27.20 -11.70 -1.91
CA GLN A 48 -26.93 -12.69 -2.95
C GLN A 48 -26.73 -12.00 -4.32
N ALA A 49 -27.56 -11.02 -4.63
CA ALA A 49 -27.40 -10.23 -5.85
C ALA A 49 -26.16 -9.31 -5.80
N ALA A 50 -25.73 -8.88 -4.59
CA ALA A 50 -24.55 -8.06 -4.41
C ALA A 50 -23.25 -8.85 -4.58
N GLU A 51 -23.24 -10.14 -4.27
CA GLU A 51 -22.04 -10.98 -4.26
C GLU A 51 -21.34 -10.98 -5.61
N GLU A 52 -22.06 -11.19 -6.71
CA GLU A 52 -21.50 -11.14 -8.06
C GLU A 52 -20.83 -9.78 -8.35
N GLY A 53 -21.49 -8.68 -8.00
CA GLY A 53 -20.92 -7.34 -8.15
C GLY A 53 -19.65 -7.13 -7.30
N ILE A 54 -19.61 -7.69 -6.08
CA ILE A 54 -18.45 -7.65 -5.19
C ILE A 54 -17.28 -8.40 -5.82
N LEU A 55 -17.51 -9.60 -6.37
CA LEU A 55 -16.47 -10.39 -7.03
C LEU A 55 -15.91 -9.67 -8.25
N GLN A 56 -16.74 -9.05 -9.07
CA GLN A 56 -16.32 -8.26 -10.22
C GLN A 56 -15.50 -7.03 -9.81
N ILE A 57 -15.88 -6.34 -8.73
CA ILE A 57 -15.09 -5.24 -8.18
C ILE A 57 -13.73 -5.76 -7.68
N GLY A 58 -13.72 -6.92 -7.05
CA GLY A 58 -12.51 -7.60 -6.62
C GLY A 58 -11.58 -7.90 -7.79
N ASP A 59 -12.09 -8.47 -8.88
CA ASP A 59 -11.34 -8.74 -10.10
C ASP A 59 -10.76 -7.47 -10.72
N TYR A 60 -11.55 -6.40 -10.78
CA TYR A 60 -11.06 -5.10 -11.24
C TYR A 60 -9.91 -4.57 -10.41
N LEU A 61 -10.00 -4.69 -9.08
CA LEU A 61 -8.92 -4.28 -8.18
C LEU A 61 -7.69 -5.16 -8.34
N TYR A 62 -7.89 -6.48 -8.46
CA TYR A 62 -6.83 -7.46 -8.58
C TYR A 62 -5.92 -7.23 -9.80
N GLU A 63 -6.49 -6.79 -10.91
CA GLU A 63 -5.75 -6.49 -12.14
C GLU A 63 -4.56 -5.54 -11.93
N LYS A 64 -4.67 -4.61 -11.01
CA LYS A 64 -3.62 -3.64 -10.68
C LYS A 64 -2.97 -3.90 -9.34
N ASN A 65 -3.74 -4.42 -8.40
CA ASN A 65 -3.34 -4.61 -7.02
C ASN A 65 -3.73 -6.02 -6.52
N PRO A 66 -2.97 -7.05 -6.87
CA PRO A 66 -3.25 -8.42 -6.41
C PRO A 66 -3.10 -8.60 -4.88
N LEU A 67 -2.58 -7.60 -4.18
CA LEU A 67 -2.51 -7.57 -2.70
C LEU A 67 -3.60 -6.67 -2.08
N PHE A 68 -4.67 -6.32 -2.83
CA PHE A 68 -5.70 -5.43 -2.30
C PHE A 68 -6.42 -5.99 -1.06
N ASN A 69 -6.52 -7.32 -0.96
CA ASN A 69 -7.07 -7.99 0.20
C ASN A 69 -6.33 -7.57 1.47
N ILE A 70 -4.99 -7.62 1.46
CA ILE A 70 -4.15 -7.20 2.58
C ILE A 70 -4.30 -5.70 2.86
N CYS A 71 -4.42 -4.86 1.80
CA CYS A 71 -4.68 -3.44 1.98
C CYS A 71 -5.96 -3.17 2.78
N GLY A 72 -6.98 -4.00 2.66
CA GLY A 72 -8.24 -3.89 3.41
C GLY A 72 -8.07 -4.00 4.92
N TYR A 73 -7.02 -4.66 5.37
CA TYR A 73 -6.75 -4.84 6.80
C TYR A 73 -5.80 -3.78 7.36
N ILE A 74 -4.74 -3.40 6.63
CA ILE A 74 -3.63 -2.63 7.22
C ILE A 74 -3.22 -1.36 6.47
N CYS A 75 -3.97 -0.92 5.44
CA CYS A 75 -3.58 0.25 4.65
C CYS A 75 -4.66 1.31 4.59
N GLY A 76 -4.47 2.41 5.33
CA GLY A 76 -5.33 3.61 5.34
C GLY A 76 -4.67 4.88 4.76
N ILE A 77 -3.49 4.79 4.11
CA ILE A 77 -2.71 5.97 3.69
C ILE A 77 -3.49 6.97 2.82
N CYS A 78 -4.40 6.49 1.98
CA CYS A 78 -5.22 7.35 1.12
C CYS A 78 -6.29 8.15 1.89
N GLU A 79 -6.67 7.69 3.09
CA GLU A 79 -7.64 8.36 3.95
C GLU A 79 -7.08 9.67 4.52
N LEU A 80 -5.76 9.72 4.75
CA LEU A 80 -5.06 10.90 5.26
C LEU A 80 -5.22 12.14 4.35
N GLU A 81 -5.36 11.94 3.05
CA GLU A 81 -5.51 13.02 2.06
C GLU A 81 -6.95 13.17 1.57
N CYS A 82 -7.90 12.50 2.20
CA CYS A 82 -9.31 12.63 1.82
C CYS A 82 -9.80 14.06 2.08
N ASN A 83 -10.51 14.66 1.10
CA ASN A 83 -11.07 16.00 1.26
C ASN A 83 -12.07 16.10 2.43
N TYR A 84 -12.63 14.99 2.89
CA TYR A 84 -13.49 14.93 4.06
C TYR A 84 -12.73 14.83 5.38
N ASN A 85 -11.44 14.52 5.39
CA ASN A 85 -10.68 14.25 6.63
C ASN A 85 -10.83 15.36 7.69
N LYS A 86 -10.83 16.62 7.26
CA LYS A 86 -10.97 17.78 8.16
C LYS A 86 -12.42 18.20 8.46
N LYS A 87 -13.44 17.47 7.94
CA LYS A 87 -14.82 17.96 7.90
C LYS A 87 -15.89 16.88 8.15
N GLY A 88 -15.59 15.83 8.86
CA GLY A 88 -16.55 14.78 9.18
C GLY A 88 -16.00 13.36 9.01
N GLY A 89 -14.68 13.25 8.99
CA GLY A 89 -13.97 12.02 8.84
C GLY A 89 -13.80 11.57 7.39
N ALA A 90 -12.62 11.05 7.07
CA ALA A 90 -12.29 10.51 5.76
C ALA A 90 -13.28 9.43 5.32
N ILE A 91 -13.38 9.18 4.02
CA ILE A 91 -14.03 7.96 3.54
C ILE A 91 -13.17 6.78 3.98
N ARG A 92 -13.76 5.83 4.69
CA ARG A 92 -13.10 4.65 5.27
C ARG A 92 -12.73 3.63 4.20
N ARG A 93 -11.78 4.02 3.34
CA ARG A 93 -11.33 3.21 2.21
C ARG A 93 -10.78 1.86 2.63
N ARG A 94 -10.05 1.79 3.73
CA ARG A 94 -9.53 0.54 4.29
C ARG A 94 -10.66 -0.44 4.58
N LEU A 95 -11.71 0.02 5.25
CA LEU A 95 -12.88 -0.82 5.58
C LEU A 95 -13.69 -1.23 4.35
N LEU A 96 -13.83 -0.34 3.35
CA LEU A 96 -14.47 -0.70 2.07
C LEU A 96 -13.67 -1.77 1.34
N LYS A 97 -12.35 -1.72 1.35
CA LYS A 97 -11.51 -2.79 0.81
C LYS A 97 -11.63 -4.07 1.62
N ARG A 98 -11.68 -3.97 2.94
CA ARG A 98 -11.86 -5.13 3.81
C ARG A 98 -13.18 -5.82 3.52
N PHE A 99 -14.28 -5.07 3.40
CA PHE A 99 -15.58 -5.60 3.01
C PHE A 99 -15.50 -6.42 1.72
N LEU A 100 -14.81 -5.91 0.69
CA LEU A 100 -14.57 -6.67 -0.54
C LEU A 100 -13.68 -7.88 -0.29
N SER A 101 -12.62 -7.74 0.49
CA SER A 101 -11.64 -8.79 0.78
C SER A 101 -12.24 -9.97 1.51
N ASP A 102 -13.11 -9.72 2.50
CA ASP A 102 -13.75 -10.76 3.31
C ASP A 102 -14.56 -11.73 2.44
N ILE A 103 -15.08 -11.27 1.30
CA ILE A 103 -15.80 -12.10 0.33
C ILE A 103 -14.86 -12.62 -0.77
N TYR A 104 -14.03 -11.74 -1.33
CA TYR A 104 -13.18 -12.06 -2.48
C TYR A 104 -12.06 -13.07 -2.17
N THR A 105 -11.61 -13.18 -0.91
CA THR A 105 -10.52 -14.09 -0.53
C THR A 105 -10.85 -15.56 -0.81
N GLU A 106 -12.11 -15.96 -0.70
CA GLU A 106 -12.52 -17.32 -1.09
C GLU A 106 -12.56 -17.47 -2.62
N HIS A 107 -13.07 -16.49 -3.32
CA HIS A 107 -13.17 -16.49 -4.79
C HIS A 107 -11.80 -16.56 -5.49
N ILE A 108 -10.77 -15.91 -4.94
CA ILE A 108 -9.43 -15.89 -5.56
C ILE A 108 -8.83 -17.30 -5.71
N LYS A 109 -9.26 -18.27 -4.92
CA LYS A 109 -8.80 -19.66 -5.00
C LYS A 109 -9.19 -20.33 -6.32
N ASP A 110 -10.34 -19.94 -6.87
CA ASP A 110 -10.90 -20.49 -8.11
C ASP A 110 -10.48 -19.70 -9.36
N ARG A 111 -9.80 -18.57 -9.19
CA ARG A 111 -9.33 -17.74 -10.30
C ARG A 111 -8.24 -18.46 -11.10
N ASP A 112 -8.37 -18.47 -12.42
CA ASP A 112 -7.42 -19.09 -13.34
C ASP A 112 -6.05 -18.37 -13.34
N GLU A 113 -5.04 -19.10 -13.81
CA GLU A 113 -3.73 -18.54 -14.11
C GLU A 113 -3.84 -17.52 -15.26
N LEU A 114 -2.99 -16.49 -15.24
CA LEU A 114 -2.96 -15.50 -16.32
C LEU A 114 -2.65 -16.16 -17.67
N GLU A 115 -3.55 -15.99 -18.61
CA GLU A 115 -3.35 -16.42 -20.01
C GLU A 115 -2.36 -15.48 -20.71
N VAL A 116 -1.08 -15.66 -20.44
CA VAL A 116 -0.01 -14.85 -21.00
C VAL A 116 1.07 -15.75 -21.61
N ASN A 117 1.45 -15.47 -22.86
CA ASN A 117 2.60 -16.13 -23.45
C ASN A 117 3.89 -15.64 -22.77
N ARG A 118 4.56 -16.54 -22.02
CA ARG A 118 5.80 -16.25 -21.27
C ARG A 118 7.03 -16.62 -22.11
N ASP A 119 7.21 -15.94 -23.23
CA ASP A 119 8.33 -16.16 -24.18
C ASP A 119 9.47 -15.15 -24.03
N LYS A 120 9.29 -14.12 -23.18
CA LYS A 120 10.31 -13.13 -22.90
C LYS A 120 11.41 -13.65 -21.96
N GLU A 121 12.35 -12.79 -21.67
CA GLU A 121 13.55 -13.09 -20.88
C GLU A 121 13.23 -13.52 -19.45
N ASN A 122 14.21 -14.19 -18.85
CA ASN A 122 14.17 -14.55 -17.44
C ASN A 122 14.52 -13.35 -16.56
N VAL A 123 13.70 -13.08 -15.54
CA VAL A 123 13.91 -12.04 -14.53
C VAL A 123 13.90 -12.66 -13.15
N ALA A 124 14.89 -12.34 -12.31
CA ALA A 124 14.90 -12.75 -10.91
C ALA A 124 14.35 -11.63 -10.02
N VAL A 125 13.55 -12.01 -9.03
CA VAL A 125 13.06 -11.13 -7.98
C VAL A 125 13.60 -11.63 -6.64
N ILE A 126 14.47 -10.85 -6.02
CA ILE A 126 15.11 -11.21 -4.74
C ILE A 126 14.29 -10.61 -3.60
N GLY A 127 13.64 -11.49 -2.83
CA GLY A 127 12.74 -11.15 -1.73
C GLY A 127 11.28 -11.21 -2.14
N GLY A 128 10.53 -12.08 -1.47
CA GLY A 128 9.09 -12.32 -1.66
C GLY A 128 8.19 -11.45 -0.77
N GLY A 129 8.65 -10.25 -0.37
CA GLY A 129 7.83 -9.25 0.30
C GLY A 129 6.90 -8.50 -0.66
N PRO A 130 6.10 -7.52 -0.17
CA PRO A 130 5.11 -6.81 -0.98
C PRO A 130 5.65 -6.22 -2.28
N GLY A 131 6.84 -5.60 -2.24
CA GLY A 131 7.48 -5.03 -3.43
C GLY A 131 7.87 -6.10 -4.46
N GLY A 132 8.46 -7.21 -3.99
CA GLY A 132 8.84 -8.33 -4.86
C GLY A 132 7.63 -9.03 -5.48
N LEU A 133 6.58 -9.29 -4.70
CA LEU A 133 5.33 -9.88 -5.19
C LEU A 133 4.68 -9.02 -6.27
N MET A 134 4.60 -7.71 -6.07
CA MET A 134 4.06 -6.79 -7.07
C MET A 134 4.92 -6.72 -8.32
N CYS A 135 6.25 -6.68 -8.17
CA CYS A 135 7.17 -6.69 -9.31
C CYS A 135 7.01 -7.98 -10.12
N ALA A 136 6.97 -9.14 -9.45
CA ALA A 136 6.81 -10.45 -10.08
C ALA A 136 5.48 -10.56 -10.84
N TYR A 137 4.37 -10.17 -10.23
CA TYR A 137 3.05 -10.18 -10.87
C TYR A 137 3.02 -9.32 -12.14
N HIS A 138 3.47 -8.06 -12.03
CA HIS A 138 3.42 -7.14 -13.17
C HIS A 138 4.39 -7.50 -14.30
N LEU A 139 5.53 -8.13 -14.00
CA LEU A 139 6.43 -8.67 -15.01
C LEU A 139 5.85 -9.92 -15.68
N SER A 140 5.29 -10.85 -14.91
CA SER A 140 4.63 -12.02 -15.47
C SER A 140 3.48 -11.63 -16.40
N LYS A 141 2.65 -10.67 -15.99
CA LYS A 141 1.57 -10.08 -16.82
C LYS A 141 2.06 -9.47 -18.12
N LYS A 142 3.33 -9.05 -18.19
CA LYS A 142 3.98 -8.53 -19.39
C LYS A 142 4.66 -9.64 -20.25
N GLY A 143 4.60 -10.91 -19.84
CA GLY A 143 5.13 -12.04 -20.57
C GLY A 143 6.56 -12.46 -20.21
N TYR A 144 7.13 -11.93 -19.11
CA TYR A 144 8.44 -12.36 -18.61
C TYR A 144 8.34 -13.66 -17.81
N ARG A 145 9.37 -14.49 -17.88
CA ARG A 145 9.55 -15.63 -16.98
C ARG A 145 10.19 -15.15 -15.68
N VAL A 146 9.44 -15.21 -14.61
CA VAL A 146 9.84 -14.63 -13.33
C VAL A 146 10.12 -15.73 -12.31
N THR A 147 11.24 -15.61 -11.61
CA THR A 147 11.56 -16.46 -10.46
C THR A 147 11.75 -15.58 -9.23
N ILE A 148 10.94 -15.79 -8.20
CA ILE A 148 11.16 -15.21 -6.87
C ILE A 148 12.18 -16.05 -6.12
N ILE A 149 13.19 -15.41 -5.55
CA ILE A 149 14.22 -16.02 -4.69
C ILE A 149 14.01 -15.49 -3.29
N GLU A 150 13.51 -16.35 -2.40
CA GLU A 150 13.13 -16.01 -1.04
C GLU A 150 14.07 -16.67 -0.01
N ALA A 151 14.54 -15.87 0.93
CA ALA A 151 15.49 -16.32 1.96
C ALA A 151 14.87 -17.28 2.98
N THR A 152 13.57 -17.21 3.17
CA THR A 152 12.79 -18.01 4.13
C THR A 152 11.97 -19.10 3.45
N GLY A 153 11.23 -19.87 4.24
CA GLY A 153 10.33 -20.91 3.71
C GLY A 153 8.96 -20.39 3.28
N ARG A 154 8.72 -19.08 3.29
CA ARG A 154 7.40 -18.50 2.94
C ARG A 154 7.51 -17.09 2.37
N LEU A 155 6.57 -16.75 1.49
CA LEU A 155 6.44 -15.41 0.91
C LEU A 155 5.62 -14.48 1.82
N GLY A 156 5.69 -13.17 1.58
CA GLY A 156 4.97 -12.14 2.32
C GLY A 156 5.91 -11.18 3.07
N GLY A 157 7.15 -11.60 3.34
CA GLY A 157 8.15 -10.75 4.01
C GLY A 157 7.67 -10.19 5.34
N ALA A 158 7.83 -8.89 5.56
CA ALA A 158 7.45 -8.21 6.81
C ALA A 158 5.94 -8.25 7.14
N LEU A 159 5.07 -8.64 6.21
CA LEU A 159 3.63 -8.81 6.50
C LEU A 159 3.37 -9.90 7.55
N TRP A 160 4.26 -10.88 7.66
CA TRP A 160 4.17 -11.89 8.72
C TRP A 160 4.41 -11.33 10.12
N LEU A 161 5.06 -10.18 10.24
CA LEU A 161 5.31 -9.52 11.54
C LEU A 161 4.08 -8.74 12.05
N VAL A 162 3.13 -8.43 11.17
CA VAL A 162 1.87 -7.80 11.58
C VAL A 162 1.09 -8.81 12.43
N PRO A 163 0.64 -8.48 13.65
CA PRO A 163 -0.09 -9.41 14.50
C PRO A 163 -1.42 -9.89 13.87
N ASP A 164 -1.83 -11.12 14.19
CA ASP A 164 -3.03 -11.75 13.63
C ASP A 164 -4.32 -10.95 13.88
N TYR A 165 -4.39 -10.24 15.01
CA TYR A 165 -5.53 -9.38 15.33
C TYR A 165 -5.66 -8.14 14.43
N ARG A 166 -4.63 -7.84 13.59
CA ARG A 166 -4.67 -6.80 12.56
C ARG A 166 -4.68 -7.37 11.14
N LEU A 167 -3.94 -8.45 10.92
CA LEU A 167 -3.87 -9.13 9.63
C LEU A 167 -3.92 -10.65 9.86
N PRO A 168 -5.09 -11.29 9.72
CA PRO A 168 -5.23 -12.73 9.83
C PRO A 168 -4.27 -13.47 8.88
N LYS A 169 -3.61 -14.51 9.38
CA LYS A 169 -2.56 -15.19 8.60
C LYS A 169 -3.10 -16.03 7.47
N ASP A 170 -4.32 -16.53 7.59
CA ASP A 170 -5.04 -17.21 6.52
C ASP A 170 -5.31 -16.27 5.33
N ILE A 171 -5.74 -15.04 5.59
CA ILE A 171 -5.92 -14.01 4.54
C ILE A 171 -4.59 -13.71 3.85
N LEU A 172 -3.52 -13.50 4.65
CA LEU A 172 -2.18 -13.25 4.11
C LEU A 172 -1.71 -14.41 3.25
N GLN A 173 -1.78 -15.63 3.78
CA GLN A 173 -1.30 -16.83 3.10
C GLN A 173 -2.10 -17.07 1.81
N THR A 174 -3.43 -17.09 1.89
CA THR A 174 -4.31 -17.30 0.73
C THR A 174 -4.03 -16.25 -0.36
N THR A 175 -3.89 -14.98 0.01
CA THR A 175 -3.65 -13.91 -0.97
C THR A 175 -2.30 -14.10 -1.66
N VAL A 176 -1.23 -14.39 -0.91
CA VAL A 176 0.13 -14.51 -1.46
C VAL A 176 0.31 -15.77 -2.32
N GLU A 177 -0.19 -16.92 -1.86
CA GLU A 177 -0.12 -18.19 -2.60
C GLU A 177 -0.89 -18.12 -3.92
N ASN A 178 -2.10 -17.55 -3.90
CA ASN A 178 -2.87 -17.38 -5.12
C ASN A 178 -2.28 -16.32 -6.06
N LEU A 179 -1.66 -15.27 -5.55
CA LEU A 179 -0.94 -14.31 -6.40
C LEU A 179 0.14 -15.04 -7.21
N VAL A 180 0.96 -15.86 -6.57
CA VAL A 180 2.06 -16.60 -7.24
C VAL A 180 1.50 -17.61 -8.23
N ARG A 181 0.46 -18.36 -7.85
CA ARG A 181 -0.23 -19.32 -8.73
C ARG A 181 -0.84 -18.62 -9.95
N ILE A 182 -1.63 -17.58 -9.74
CA ILE A 182 -2.29 -16.84 -10.84
C ILE A 182 -1.26 -16.17 -11.75
N ALA A 183 -0.18 -15.62 -11.20
CA ALA A 183 0.90 -15.05 -11.99
C ALA A 183 1.78 -16.09 -12.69
N GLY A 184 1.69 -17.39 -12.35
CA GLY A 184 2.55 -18.45 -12.89
C GLY A 184 4.03 -18.16 -12.64
N VAL A 185 4.37 -17.79 -11.42
CA VAL A 185 5.73 -17.40 -11.02
C VAL A 185 6.42 -18.54 -10.29
N ASP A 186 7.66 -18.84 -10.68
CA ASP A 186 8.49 -19.80 -9.97
C ASP A 186 9.02 -19.23 -8.65
N VAL A 187 9.17 -20.09 -7.63
CA VAL A 187 9.71 -19.68 -6.33
C VAL A 187 10.84 -20.61 -5.86
N ARG A 188 11.97 -20.01 -5.49
CA ARG A 188 13.10 -20.69 -4.83
C ARG A 188 13.12 -20.27 -3.38
N TYR A 189 12.55 -21.09 -2.50
CA TYR A 189 12.55 -20.88 -1.06
C TYR A 189 13.90 -21.20 -0.41
N ASN A 190 14.10 -20.75 0.83
CA ASN A 190 15.30 -21.01 1.64
C ASN A 190 16.60 -20.66 0.91
N THR A 191 16.53 -19.64 0.06
CA THR A 191 17.63 -19.25 -0.83
C THR A 191 17.97 -17.78 -0.62
N ARG A 192 19.03 -17.53 0.18
CA ARG A 192 19.46 -16.17 0.54
C ARG A 192 20.56 -15.68 -0.39
N LEU A 193 20.37 -14.51 -1.02
CA LEU A 193 21.43 -13.82 -1.75
C LEU A 193 22.58 -13.47 -0.78
N GLY A 194 23.82 -13.67 -1.23
CA GLY A 194 25.02 -13.44 -0.42
C GLY A 194 25.42 -14.62 0.46
N SER A 195 24.56 -15.62 0.66
CA SER A 195 24.90 -16.84 1.37
C SER A 195 25.42 -17.91 0.39
N GLY A 196 26.43 -18.69 0.82
CA GLY A 196 27.04 -19.69 -0.02
C GLY A 196 27.61 -19.12 -1.32
N LYS A 197 27.22 -19.71 -2.47
CA LYS A 197 27.69 -19.30 -3.80
C LYS A 197 26.71 -18.42 -4.57
N LEU A 198 25.57 -18.03 -4.00
CA LEU A 198 24.59 -17.21 -4.69
C LEU A 198 24.98 -15.73 -4.64
N THR A 199 25.28 -15.17 -5.80
CA THR A 199 25.60 -13.74 -6.00
C THR A 199 24.77 -13.20 -7.17
N LEU A 200 24.71 -11.88 -7.34
CA LEU A 200 24.07 -11.27 -8.50
C LEU A 200 24.72 -11.76 -9.81
N GLU A 201 26.04 -11.83 -9.88
CA GLU A 201 26.76 -12.32 -11.07
C GLU A 201 26.44 -13.79 -11.39
N LYS A 202 26.24 -14.62 -10.36
CA LYS A 202 25.80 -15.99 -10.59
C LYS A 202 24.42 -16.06 -11.23
N LEU A 203 23.47 -15.25 -10.77
CA LEU A 203 22.14 -15.15 -11.39
C LEU A 203 22.24 -14.72 -12.86
N ARG A 204 23.10 -13.76 -13.16
CA ARG A 204 23.36 -13.35 -14.55
C ARG A 204 23.89 -14.50 -15.41
N ASN A 205 24.80 -15.31 -14.86
CA ASN A 205 25.36 -16.49 -15.52
C ASN A 205 24.32 -17.63 -15.66
N GLU A 206 23.33 -17.70 -14.78
CA GLU A 206 22.17 -18.60 -14.88
C GLU A 206 21.15 -18.13 -15.95
N GLY A 207 21.39 -17.00 -16.60
CA GLY A 207 20.59 -16.49 -17.71
C GLY A 207 19.56 -15.43 -17.37
N TYR A 208 19.50 -14.98 -16.11
CA TYR A 208 18.62 -13.85 -15.75
C TYR A 208 19.14 -12.55 -16.37
N LYS A 209 18.29 -11.86 -17.11
CA LYS A 209 18.65 -10.63 -17.84
C LYS A 209 18.46 -9.36 -17.01
N ALA A 210 17.60 -9.41 -16.02
CA ALA A 210 17.41 -8.36 -15.02
C ALA A 210 17.11 -8.97 -13.65
N VAL A 211 17.37 -8.18 -12.61
CA VAL A 211 17.10 -8.53 -11.20
C VAL A 211 16.39 -7.38 -10.52
N PHE A 212 15.29 -7.67 -9.82
CA PHE A 212 14.73 -6.80 -8.81
C PHE A 212 15.24 -7.21 -7.43
N LEU A 213 15.80 -6.28 -6.66
CA LEU A 213 16.29 -6.50 -5.29
C LEU A 213 15.35 -5.79 -4.30
N GLY A 214 14.53 -6.58 -3.60
CA GLY A 214 13.54 -6.12 -2.62
C GLY A 214 13.67 -6.87 -1.29
N THR A 215 14.90 -6.97 -0.74
CA THR A 215 15.20 -7.75 0.47
C THR A 215 14.72 -7.12 1.77
N GLY A 216 14.16 -5.92 1.72
CA GLY A 216 13.65 -5.21 2.90
C GLY A 216 14.73 -4.88 3.93
N LEU A 217 14.32 -4.89 5.21
CA LEU A 217 15.13 -4.51 6.36
C LEU A 217 15.18 -5.68 7.36
N PRO A 218 16.01 -6.71 7.13
CA PRO A 218 15.98 -7.94 7.92
C PRO A 218 16.60 -7.81 9.31
N TYR A 219 17.31 -6.73 9.60
CA TYR A 219 18.00 -6.58 10.88
C TYR A 219 17.40 -5.47 11.74
N PRO A 220 17.26 -5.68 13.08
CA PRO A 220 16.90 -4.60 13.98
C PRO A 220 18.04 -3.57 14.08
N ARG A 221 17.69 -2.31 14.30
CA ARG A 221 18.66 -1.29 14.69
C ARG A 221 18.95 -1.41 16.18
N VAL A 222 20.23 -1.22 16.54
CA VAL A 222 20.64 -1.13 17.93
C VAL A 222 20.17 0.19 18.56
N LEU A 223 19.90 0.16 19.86
CA LEU A 223 19.55 1.35 20.61
C LEU A 223 20.80 2.22 20.78
N THR A 224 20.66 3.49 20.42
CA THR A 224 21.71 4.50 20.58
C THR A 224 21.19 5.73 21.31
N PHE A 225 22.05 6.39 22.07
CA PHE A 225 21.79 7.68 22.69
C PHE A 225 22.86 8.67 22.24
N GLU A 226 22.47 9.78 21.64
CA GLU A 226 23.38 10.77 21.03
C GLU A 226 24.45 10.12 20.10
N GLY A 227 24.01 9.14 19.31
CA GLY A 227 24.86 8.40 18.37
C GLY A 227 25.77 7.34 19.00
N LYS A 228 25.77 7.17 20.32
CA LYS A 228 26.56 6.15 21.04
C LYS A 228 25.71 4.95 21.36
N PHE A 229 26.31 3.76 21.26
CA PHE A 229 25.66 2.50 21.65
C PHE A 229 25.29 2.52 23.14
N VAL A 230 24.06 2.13 23.47
CA VAL A 230 23.62 1.98 24.86
C VAL A 230 23.95 0.56 25.32
N GLU A 231 24.83 0.46 26.33
CA GLU A 231 25.26 -0.83 26.87
C GLU A 231 24.09 -1.58 27.53
N GLY A 232 24.19 -2.94 27.59
CA GLY A 232 23.21 -3.79 28.24
C GLY A 232 22.13 -4.35 27.31
N GLN A 233 22.25 -4.18 25.99
CA GLN A 233 21.32 -4.75 25.01
C GLN A 233 21.45 -6.28 24.88
N ASP A 234 22.48 -6.86 25.43
CA ASP A 234 22.79 -8.30 25.53
C ASP A 234 22.32 -8.96 26.84
N LEU A 235 21.77 -8.18 27.78
CA LEU A 235 21.26 -8.70 29.04
C LEU A 235 20.08 -9.66 28.80
N SER A 236 20.02 -10.70 29.62
CA SER A 236 18.83 -11.57 29.65
C SER A 236 17.58 -10.75 30.01
N GLY A 237 16.54 -10.86 29.20
CA GLY A 237 15.32 -10.04 29.30
C GLY A 237 15.31 -8.83 28.37
N VAL A 238 16.37 -8.60 27.56
CA VAL A 238 16.36 -7.63 26.48
C VAL A 238 16.18 -8.34 25.15
N MET A 239 15.29 -7.84 24.30
CA MET A 239 15.03 -8.37 22.96
C MET A 239 14.67 -7.25 21.97
N TYR A 240 14.70 -7.57 20.68
CA TYR A 240 14.30 -6.63 19.64
C TYR A 240 12.88 -6.93 19.14
N GLY A 241 12.10 -5.89 18.88
CA GLY A 241 10.69 -6.03 18.47
C GLY A 241 10.51 -6.83 17.20
N HIS A 242 11.39 -6.66 16.20
CA HIS A 242 11.37 -7.47 14.98
C HIS A 242 11.50 -8.98 15.28
N THR A 243 12.47 -9.36 16.10
CA THR A 243 12.68 -10.75 16.51
C THR A 243 11.49 -11.27 17.31
N TYR A 244 11.00 -10.47 18.26
CA TYR A 244 9.83 -10.84 19.05
C TYR A 244 8.59 -11.11 18.18
N LEU A 245 8.23 -10.20 17.27
CA LEU A 245 7.08 -10.38 16.37
C LEU A 245 7.28 -11.56 15.42
N TYR A 246 8.52 -11.81 14.99
CA TYR A 246 8.85 -13.01 14.22
C TYR A 246 8.53 -14.29 15.01
N GLU A 247 8.99 -14.38 16.25
CA GLU A 247 8.75 -15.54 17.12
C GLU A 247 7.25 -15.72 17.43
N VAL A 248 6.52 -14.61 17.66
CA VAL A 248 5.06 -14.63 17.82
C VAL A 248 4.37 -15.18 16.55
N SER A 249 4.74 -14.67 15.40
CA SER A 249 4.12 -15.06 14.11
C SER A 249 4.42 -16.51 13.69
N HIS A 250 5.42 -17.14 14.30
CA HIS A 250 5.79 -18.54 14.08
C HIS A 250 5.26 -19.47 15.18
N ASN A 251 4.50 -18.93 16.14
CA ASN A 251 4.03 -19.67 17.33
C ASN A 251 5.18 -20.30 18.15
N ASN A 252 6.36 -19.68 18.12
CA ASN A 252 7.53 -20.14 18.89
C ASN A 252 7.50 -19.65 20.35
N ILE A 253 6.55 -18.73 20.66
CA ILE A 253 6.39 -18.16 21.99
C ILE A 253 4.98 -18.53 22.51
N ALA A 254 4.92 -18.96 23.77
CA ALA A 254 3.65 -19.34 24.41
C ALA A 254 2.68 -18.14 24.50
N ALA A 255 1.38 -18.43 24.47
CA ALA A 255 0.33 -17.41 24.55
C ALA A 255 0.35 -16.61 25.86
N ASP A 256 0.94 -17.15 26.94
CA ASP A 256 1.08 -16.52 28.25
C ASP A 256 2.54 -16.18 28.61
N TYR A 257 3.41 -16.03 27.62
CA TYR A 257 4.85 -15.87 27.78
C TYR A 257 5.26 -14.73 28.73
N PHE A 258 4.51 -13.65 28.72
CA PHE A 258 4.74 -12.49 29.55
C PHE A 258 3.81 -12.38 30.77
N LYS A 259 3.09 -13.45 31.11
CA LYS A 259 2.15 -13.44 32.24
C LYS A 259 2.80 -12.94 33.53
N GLY A 260 2.24 -11.84 34.06
CA GLY A 260 2.68 -11.21 35.29
C GLY A 260 4.02 -10.46 35.21
N LYS A 261 4.60 -10.31 34.02
CA LYS A 261 5.85 -9.54 33.83
C LYS A 261 5.55 -8.08 33.49
N LYS A 262 6.44 -7.19 33.92
CA LYS A 262 6.48 -5.80 33.48
C LYS A 262 7.37 -5.70 32.24
N VAL A 263 6.74 -5.33 31.11
CA VAL A 263 7.39 -5.20 29.80
C VAL A 263 7.50 -3.73 29.44
N ILE A 264 8.72 -3.28 29.14
CA ILE A 264 8.97 -1.94 28.63
C ILE A 264 9.25 -2.06 27.13
N VAL A 265 8.55 -1.26 26.31
CA VAL A 265 8.78 -1.19 24.85
C VAL A 265 9.33 0.20 24.53
N THR A 266 10.48 0.30 23.86
CA THR A 266 11.05 1.60 23.48
C THR A 266 10.89 1.87 21.99
N GLY A 267 10.21 2.98 21.65
CA GLY A 267 9.92 3.46 20.31
C GLY A 267 8.49 3.97 20.17
N GLY A 268 8.23 4.86 19.20
CA GLY A 268 6.93 5.52 18.98
C GLY A 268 6.24 5.16 17.65
N GLY A 269 6.78 4.22 16.84
CA GLY A 269 6.18 3.80 15.56
C GLY A 269 5.19 2.65 15.70
N ASN A 270 4.44 2.33 14.62
CA ASN A 270 3.46 1.25 14.59
C ASN A 270 4.01 -0.10 15.09
N VAL A 271 5.27 -0.42 14.80
CA VAL A 271 5.91 -1.65 15.29
C VAL A 271 5.98 -1.68 16.83
N ALA A 272 6.18 -0.53 17.48
CA ALA A 272 6.19 -0.46 18.94
C ALA A 272 4.81 -0.80 19.52
N PHE A 273 3.75 -0.34 18.89
CA PHE A 273 2.38 -0.64 19.31
C PHE A 273 1.97 -2.09 18.98
N ASP A 274 2.39 -2.63 17.84
CA ASP A 274 2.23 -4.05 17.54
C ASP A 274 2.89 -4.95 18.60
N VAL A 275 4.12 -4.60 19.00
CA VAL A 275 4.86 -5.28 20.06
C VAL A 275 4.15 -5.14 21.41
N ALA A 276 3.79 -3.90 21.79
CA ALA A 276 3.17 -3.60 23.07
C ALA A 276 1.83 -4.33 23.25
N ARG A 277 0.96 -4.24 22.23
CA ARG A 277 -0.35 -4.88 22.23
C ARG A 277 -0.26 -6.41 22.18
N SER A 278 0.75 -6.96 21.48
CA SER A 278 1.02 -8.40 21.49
C SER A 278 1.51 -8.87 22.87
N ALA A 279 2.44 -8.14 23.50
CA ALA A 279 2.91 -8.45 24.85
C ALA A 279 1.78 -8.35 25.89
N ARG A 280 0.88 -7.36 25.74
CA ARG A 280 -0.31 -7.21 26.60
C ARG A 280 -1.23 -8.43 26.50
N ARG A 281 -1.48 -8.93 25.29
CA ARG A 281 -2.26 -10.15 25.04
C ARG A 281 -1.61 -11.40 25.63
N GLN A 282 -0.29 -11.40 25.77
CA GLN A 282 0.47 -12.46 26.45
C GLN A 282 0.56 -12.28 27.97
N GLY A 283 -0.24 -11.37 28.55
CA GLY A 283 -0.40 -11.21 29.99
C GLY A 283 0.57 -10.25 30.66
N ALA A 284 1.28 -9.41 29.89
CA ALA A 284 2.18 -8.39 30.42
C ALA A 284 1.45 -7.18 31.01
N ASP A 285 2.09 -6.52 31.96
CA ASP A 285 1.89 -5.11 32.28
C ASP A 285 2.87 -4.30 31.41
N VAL A 286 2.35 -3.48 30.47
CA VAL A 286 3.15 -2.89 29.40
C VAL A 286 3.26 -1.38 29.52
N THR A 287 4.48 -0.87 29.38
CA THR A 287 4.78 0.55 29.25
C THR A 287 5.55 0.81 27.95
N VAL A 288 5.01 1.68 27.08
CA VAL A 288 5.71 2.19 25.89
C VAL A 288 6.46 3.47 26.27
N VAL A 289 7.73 3.58 25.86
CA VAL A 289 8.56 4.78 26.04
C VAL A 289 8.90 5.32 24.65
N ALA A 290 8.39 6.51 24.34
CA ALA A 290 8.56 7.18 23.06
C ALA A 290 9.39 8.46 23.19
N LEU A 291 10.26 8.70 22.21
CA LEU A 291 10.98 9.98 22.09
C LEU A 291 10.02 11.15 21.81
N GLU A 292 8.97 10.83 21.09
CA GLU A 292 8.01 11.76 20.53
C GLU A 292 7.01 12.26 21.57
N ARG A 293 6.31 13.33 21.21
CA ARG A 293 5.25 13.96 22.02
C ARG A 293 3.90 13.31 21.77
N ASP A 294 2.98 13.54 22.72
CA ASP A 294 1.56 13.19 22.60
C ASP A 294 0.75 14.15 21.71
N ASP A 295 1.38 14.89 20.84
CA ASP A 295 0.73 15.85 19.95
C ASP A 295 1.05 15.44 18.50
N LYS A 296 0.10 14.78 17.85
CA LYS A 296 0.29 14.28 16.46
C LYS A 296 0.42 15.40 15.42
N ASP A 297 -0.11 16.56 15.69
CA ASP A 297 -0.02 17.70 14.77
C ASP A 297 1.34 18.43 14.91
N HIS A 298 2.07 18.16 15.98
CA HIS A 298 3.40 18.69 16.17
C HIS A 298 4.43 17.93 15.30
N ARG A 299 5.47 18.63 14.88
CA ARG A 299 6.58 18.03 14.10
C ARG A 299 7.24 16.84 14.79
N ASP A 300 7.35 16.91 16.13
CA ASP A 300 7.92 15.86 16.98
C ASP A 300 6.80 14.95 17.56
N GLY A 301 5.63 14.93 16.94
CA GLY A 301 4.51 14.08 17.36
C GLY A 301 4.76 12.61 17.08
N ILE A 302 4.12 11.76 17.87
CA ILE A 302 4.27 10.32 17.77
C ILE A 302 3.85 9.81 16.38
N PRO A 303 4.68 9.02 15.66
CA PRO A 303 4.43 8.64 14.27
C PRO A 303 3.45 7.47 14.10
N ALA A 304 3.14 6.73 15.16
CA ALA A 304 2.18 5.62 15.07
C ALA A 304 0.78 6.09 14.66
N ASP A 305 0.03 5.24 13.99
CA ASP A 305 -1.34 5.53 13.59
C ASP A 305 -2.23 5.73 14.82
N GLU A 306 -3.20 6.64 14.70
CA GLU A 306 -4.11 6.99 15.81
C GLU A 306 -4.91 5.77 16.31
N GLU A 307 -5.30 4.88 15.40
CA GLU A 307 -5.99 3.64 15.74
C GLU A 307 -5.12 2.73 16.61
N GLU A 308 -3.80 2.67 16.37
CA GLU A 308 -2.88 1.85 17.16
C GLU A 308 -2.66 2.42 18.56
N ILE A 309 -2.50 3.75 18.65
CA ILE A 309 -2.34 4.45 19.93
C ILE A 309 -3.62 4.28 20.77
N ARG A 310 -4.78 4.54 20.16
CA ARG A 310 -6.09 4.35 20.82
C ARG A 310 -6.28 2.91 21.29
N GLY A 311 -6.00 1.93 20.42
CA GLY A 311 -6.12 0.52 20.76
C GLY A 311 -5.22 0.11 21.91
N ALA A 312 -3.99 0.61 21.96
CA ALA A 312 -3.07 0.36 23.07
C ALA A 312 -3.59 0.97 24.38
N TRP A 313 -4.09 2.18 24.31
CA TRP A 313 -4.62 2.88 25.48
C TRP A 313 -5.88 2.19 26.04
N GLU A 314 -6.83 1.82 25.18
CA GLU A 314 -8.02 1.06 25.56
C GLU A 314 -7.67 -0.31 26.17
N GLU A 315 -6.59 -0.94 25.75
CA GLU A 315 -6.08 -2.21 26.28
C GLU A 315 -5.26 -2.06 27.57
N GLY A 316 -5.17 -0.85 28.13
CA GLY A 316 -4.53 -0.55 29.42
C GLY A 316 -3.00 -0.49 29.31
N ILE A 317 -2.45 -0.16 28.17
CA ILE A 317 -1.01 0.07 27.99
C ILE A 317 -0.69 1.52 28.35
N SER A 318 0.32 1.70 29.23
CA SER A 318 0.84 3.01 29.60
C SER A 318 1.79 3.54 28.53
N ILE A 319 1.70 4.84 28.20
CA ILE A 319 2.61 5.49 27.26
C ILE A 319 3.32 6.65 27.96
N VAL A 320 4.64 6.63 27.91
CA VAL A 320 5.52 7.67 28.45
C VAL A 320 6.15 8.39 27.27
N TYR A 321 5.72 9.62 27.06
CA TYR A 321 6.13 10.48 25.95
C TYR A 321 7.37 11.31 26.28
N SER A 322 8.03 11.81 25.25
CA SER A 322 9.17 12.72 25.33
C SER A 322 10.30 12.19 26.21
N ARG A 323 10.63 10.91 26.09
CA ARG A 323 11.73 10.26 26.85
C ARG A 323 12.64 9.44 25.96
N GLY A 324 13.95 9.63 26.11
CA GLY A 324 14.97 8.77 25.49
C GLY A 324 15.49 7.76 26.49
N VAL A 325 16.11 6.70 26.01
CA VAL A 325 16.78 5.71 26.87
C VAL A 325 18.28 5.89 26.71
N ASN A 326 18.96 6.36 27.77
CA ASN A 326 20.41 6.54 27.77
C ASN A 326 21.17 5.46 28.53
N LYS A 327 20.46 4.64 29.35
CA LYS A 327 21.07 3.55 30.11
C LYS A 327 20.08 2.41 30.30
N ILE A 328 20.55 1.19 30.09
CA ILE A 328 19.87 -0.05 30.46
C ILE A 328 20.45 -0.52 31.81
N ILE A 329 19.58 -0.72 32.78
CA ILE A 329 19.96 -1.13 34.14
C ILE A 329 19.91 -2.64 34.24
N GLY A 330 21.04 -3.27 34.56
CA GLY A 330 21.16 -4.69 34.73
C GLY A 330 21.62 -5.08 36.13
N GLN A 331 21.21 -6.26 36.58
CA GLN A 331 21.73 -6.89 37.82
C GLN A 331 21.90 -8.39 37.62
N ASN A 332 23.07 -8.91 37.94
CA ASN A 332 23.40 -10.33 37.77
C ASN A 332 23.13 -10.86 36.35
N GLY A 333 23.47 -10.07 35.30
CA GLY A 333 23.27 -10.44 33.90
C GLY A 333 21.80 -10.36 33.41
N LYS A 334 20.89 -9.85 34.24
CA LYS A 334 19.45 -9.71 33.89
C LYS A 334 19.03 -8.26 33.84
N PHE A 335 18.14 -7.93 32.93
CA PHE A 335 17.48 -6.64 32.84
C PHE A 335 16.67 -6.34 34.11
N LYS A 336 16.70 -5.07 34.54
CA LYS A 336 15.98 -4.57 35.72
C LYS A 336 15.24 -3.25 35.48
N GLY A 337 15.61 -2.49 34.45
CA GLY A 337 14.99 -1.21 34.17
C GLY A 337 15.79 -0.38 33.17
N ILE A 338 15.30 0.83 32.94
CA ILE A 338 15.93 1.82 32.09
C ILE A 338 15.97 3.20 32.77
N HIS A 339 16.97 4.01 32.41
CA HIS A 339 17.10 5.40 32.79
C HIS A 339 16.79 6.27 31.58
N CYS A 340 15.86 7.24 31.74
CA CYS A 340 15.25 7.98 30.64
C CYS A 340 15.31 9.49 30.85
N PRO A 341 16.25 10.21 30.22
CA PRO A 341 16.23 11.67 30.16
C PRO A 341 15.07 12.17 29.29
N SER A 342 14.68 13.43 29.56
CA SER A 342 13.65 14.12 28.77
C SER A 342 14.15 14.38 27.36
N CYS A 343 13.31 14.09 26.35
CA CYS A 343 13.55 14.42 24.96
C CYS A 343 12.92 15.80 24.66
N VAL A 344 13.77 16.81 24.45
CA VAL A 344 13.34 18.21 24.23
C VAL A 344 12.84 18.41 22.80
N SER A 345 13.49 17.77 21.82
CA SER A 345 13.09 17.75 20.41
C SER A 345 13.59 16.49 19.72
N VAL A 346 12.82 16.00 18.74
CA VAL A 346 13.15 14.78 17.97
C VAL A 346 13.82 15.15 16.64
N PHE A 347 13.34 16.22 15.99
CA PHE A 347 13.81 16.63 14.67
C PHE A 347 14.36 18.06 14.70
N ASP A 348 15.45 18.29 13.98
CA ASP A 348 15.97 19.62 13.66
C ASP A 348 15.80 19.95 12.16
N LYS A 349 16.43 21.03 11.69
CA LYS A 349 16.34 21.46 10.28
C LYS A 349 16.90 20.44 9.28
N ILE A 350 17.77 19.54 9.74
CA ILE A 350 18.47 18.55 8.88
C ILE A 350 17.72 17.21 8.88
N GLY A 351 16.96 16.90 9.95
CA GLY A 351 16.22 15.64 10.07
C GLY A 351 16.16 15.11 11.50
N PHE A 352 16.13 13.79 11.66
CA PHE A 352 16.13 13.11 12.95
C PHE A 352 17.44 13.38 13.71
N ASN A 353 17.35 14.17 14.77
CA ASN A 353 18.48 14.55 15.62
C ASN A 353 17.97 14.89 17.04
N PRO A 354 17.60 13.87 17.82
CA PRO A 354 17.00 14.08 19.13
C PRO A 354 17.93 14.82 20.09
N LYS A 355 17.35 15.75 20.86
CA LYS A 355 18.03 16.53 21.90
C LYS A 355 17.43 16.20 23.25
N PHE A 356 18.28 16.09 24.27
CA PHE A 356 17.90 15.63 25.58
C PHE A 356 18.27 16.64 26.67
N ASP A 357 17.42 16.70 27.70
CA ASP A 357 17.73 17.31 28.97
C ASP A 357 18.03 16.18 29.98
N THR A 358 19.31 16.06 30.31
CA THR A 358 19.81 15.03 31.24
C THR A 358 19.64 15.42 32.71
N SER A 359 19.14 16.63 33.01
CA SER A 359 18.79 17.04 34.38
C SER A 359 17.36 16.60 34.75
N ASP A 360 16.49 16.36 33.74
CA ASP A 360 15.13 15.81 33.91
C ASP A 360 15.12 14.34 33.48
N CYS A 361 15.26 13.43 34.43
CA CYS A 361 15.32 11.99 34.20
C CYS A 361 14.29 11.22 35.01
N ILE A 362 13.83 10.09 34.47
CA ILE A 362 13.03 9.11 35.20
C ILE A 362 13.64 7.73 35.09
N ASP A 363 13.44 6.90 36.10
CA ASP A 363 13.78 5.48 36.11
C ASP A 363 12.51 4.64 35.98
N LEU A 364 12.53 3.68 35.06
CA LEU A 364 11.45 2.70 34.90
C LEU A 364 11.99 1.31 35.19
N SER A 365 11.36 0.62 36.14
CA SER A 365 11.69 -0.77 36.47
C SER A 365 10.86 -1.75 35.62
N GLY A 366 11.47 -2.86 35.19
CA GLY A 366 10.79 -3.87 34.42
C GLY A 366 11.52 -5.22 34.43
N ASP A 367 10.84 -6.24 33.93
CA ASP A 367 11.39 -7.58 33.78
C ASP A 367 11.92 -7.85 32.38
N VAL A 368 11.38 -7.15 31.38
CA VAL A 368 11.72 -7.29 29.97
C VAL A 368 11.78 -5.92 29.30
N LEU A 369 12.79 -5.72 28.43
CA LEU A 369 12.88 -4.58 27.52
C LEU A 369 12.75 -5.08 26.08
N ILE A 370 11.83 -4.49 25.31
CA ILE A 370 11.71 -4.76 23.86
C ILE A 370 12.06 -3.49 23.08
N ILE A 371 13.13 -3.58 22.29
CA ILE A 371 13.69 -2.45 21.54
C ILE A 371 13.06 -2.39 20.15
N THR A 372 12.41 -1.26 19.82
CA THR A 372 11.69 -1.04 18.54
C THR A 372 12.11 0.27 17.85
N VAL A 373 13.41 0.56 17.84
CA VAL A 373 13.98 1.81 17.32
C VAL A 373 14.28 1.76 15.81
N GLY A 374 13.60 0.88 15.09
CA GLY A 374 13.68 0.74 13.64
C GLY A 374 14.48 -0.48 13.18
N GLN A 375 14.69 -0.57 11.86
CA GLN A 375 15.30 -1.70 11.18
C GLN A 375 16.38 -1.21 10.20
N ALA A 376 17.23 -2.13 9.74
CA ALA A 376 18.36 -1.85 8.86
C ALA A 376 18.46 -2.87 7.71
N PRO A 377 18.93 -2.46 6.52
CA PRO A 377 19.21 -3.36 5.42
C PRO A 377 20.44 -4.23 5.70
N ASP A 378 20.60 -5.27 4.91
CA ASP A 378 21.81 -6.10 4.90
C ASP A 378 22.96 -5.32 4.23
N ARG A 379 23.59 -4.46 5.01
CA ARG A 379 24.67 -3.59 4.53
C ARG A 379 25.88 -4.37 3.98
N PRO A 380 26.38 -5.44 4.66
CA PRO A 380 27.45 -6.26 4.11
C PRO A 380 27.13 -6.86 2.73
N LEU A 381 25.88 -7.26 2.50
CA LEU A 381 25.42 -7.74 1.19
C LEU A 381 25.50 -6.61 0.14
N LEU A 382 24.99 -5.42 0.47
CA LEU A 382 25.01 -4.27 -0.45
C LEU A 382 26.43 -3.85 -0.83
N GLU A 383 27.36 -3.85 0.11
CA GLU A 383 28.79 -3.57 -0.09
C GLU A 383 29.44 -4.64 -0.99
N LYS A 384 29.24 -5.92 -0.65
CA LYS A 384 29.78 -7.05 -1.41
C LYS A 384 29.30 -7.06 -2.86
N GLU A 385 28.04 -6.72 -3.09
CA GLU A 385 27.43 -6.69 -4.43
C GLU A 385 27.67 -5.35 -5.15
N ASN A 386 28.46 -4.42 -4.58
CA ASN A 386 28.78 -3.11 -5.15
C ASN A 386 27.51 -2.30 -5.52
N LEU A 387 26.61 -2.14 -4.56
CA LEU A 387 25.34 -1.43 -4.76
C LEU A 387 25.27 -0.09 -4.02
N LEU A 388 26.36 0.32 -3.36
CA LEU A 388 26.46 1.57 -2.61
C LEU A 388 27.26 2.63 -3.36
N ASP A 389 26.92 3.91 -3.10
CA ASP A 389 27.72 5.07 -3.50
C ASP A 389 28.90 5.30 -2.53
N GLU A 390 29.76 6.27 -2.85
CA GLU A 390 30.91 6.65 -2.02
C GLU A 390 30.52 7.13 -0.60
N ARG A 391 29.27 7.53 -0.41
CA ARG A 391 28.72 7.93 0.90
C ARG A 391 28.04 6.78 1.64
N GLY A 392 28.10 5.56 1.10
CA GLY A 392 27.50 4.37 1.67
C GLY A 392 25.96 4.34 1.57
N ARG A 393 25.36 5.06 0.63
CA ARG A 393 23.94 5.02 0.31
C ARG A 393 23.72 4.14 -0.91
N ILE A 394 22.52 3.58 -1.05
CA ILE A 394 22.17 2.78 -2.25
C ILE A 394 22.26 3.65 -3.51
N ALA A 395 23.11 3.24 -4.44
CA ALA A 395 23.42 3.95 -5.68
C ALA A 395 22.36 3.64 -6.76
N ILE A 396 21.28 4.43 -6.81
CA ILE A 396 20.16 4.24 -7.75
C ILE A 396 19.72 5.54 -8.42
N ASP A 397 19.11 5.40 -9.60
CA ASP A 397 18.25 6.42 -10.16
C ASP A 397 16.87 6.34 -9.49
N HIS A 398 16.43 7.40 -8.84
CA HIS A 398 15.21 7.43 -8.03
C HIS A 398 13.92 7.31 -8.85
N LEU A 399 13.93 7.63 -10.14
CA LEU A 399 12.77 7.54 -11.02
C LEU A 399 12.59 6.13 -11.58
N THR A 400 13.71 5.50 -11.95
CA THR A 400 13.70 4.19 -12.60
C THR A 400 14.00 3.03 -11.65
N LEU A 401 14.46 3.32 -10.44
CA LEU A 401 14.94 2.36 -9.44
C LEU A 401 16.15 1.53 -9.91
N GLN A 402 16.76 1.89 -11.03
CA GLN A 402 17.90 1.22 -11.61
C GLN A 402 19.17 1.51 -10.80
N SER A 403 19.96 0.48 -10.50
CA SER A 403 21.28 0.66 -9.89
C SER A 403 22.22 1.39 -10.84
N LEU A 404 22.93 2.40 -10.32
CA LEU A 404 23.94 3.16 -11.07
C LEU A 404 25.20 2.32 -11.33
N ASN A 405 25.48 1.36 -10.46
CA ASN A 405 26.68 0.51 -10.55
C ASN A 405 26.44 -0.77 -11.35
N LYS A 406 25.19 -1.29 -11.40
CA LYS A 406 24.81 -2.50 -12.12
C LYS A 406 23.51 -2.28 -12.90
N PRO A 407 23.55 -1.82 -14.16
CA PRO A 407 22.35 -1.37 -14.90
C PRO A 407 21.25 -2.42 -15.08
N TRP A 408 21.54 -3.69 -14.88
CA TRP A 408 20.58 -4.80 -14.96
C TRP A 408 19.94 -5.14 -13.60
N VAL A 409 20.27 -4.37 -12.54
CA VAL A 409 19.72 -4.51 -11.17
C VAL A 409 18.83 -3.31 -10.85
N PHE A 410 17.66 -3.59 -10.31
CA PHE A 410 16.68 -2.61 -9.88
C PHE A 410 16.41 -2.82 -8.38
N ILE A 411 16.32 -1.75 -7.60
CA ILE A 411 16.26 -1.83 -6.13
C ILE A 411 15.06 -1.06 -5.64
N GLY A 412 14.17 -1.73 -4.87
CA GLY A 412 12.95 -1.09 -4.38
C GLY A 412 12.42 -1.69 -3.08
N GLY A 413 11.42 -1.04 -2.51
CA GLY A 413 10.82 -1.37 -1.22
C GLY A 413 11.64 -0.87 -0.03
N ASP A 414 11.39 -1.42 1.14
CA ASP A 414 11.93 -0.94 2.43
C ASP A 414 13.47 -0.95 2.50
N ILE A 415 14.15 -1.74 1.67
CA ILE A 415 15.62 -1.72 1.57
C ILE A 415 16.15 -0.30 1.32
N ARG A 416 15.38 0.54 0.63
CA ARG A 416 15.72 1.94 0.35
C ARG A 416 15.33 2.87 1.50
N ARG A 417 14.15 2.67 2.03
CA ARG A 417 13.53 3.53 3.04
C ARG A 417 12.38 2.80 3.70
N VAL A 418 12.34 2.81 5.02
CA VAL A 418 11.16 2.35 5.78
C VAL A 418 9.92 3.11 5.31
N GLY A 419 8.85 2.40 5.04
CA GLY A 419 7.60 2.98 4.59
C GLY A 419 6.39 2.10 4.86
N PHE A 420 5.25 2.51 4.34
CA PHE A 420 4.05 1.68 4.35
C PHE A 420 4.17 0.54 3.32
N MET A 421 3.51 -0.58 3.60
CA MET A 421 3.46 -1.72 2.67
C MET A 421 3.16 -1.29 1.23
N VAL A 422 2.20 -0.39 1.04
CA VAL A 422 1.76 0.08 -0.28
C VAL A 422 2.83 0.91 -1.01
N GLU A 423 3.79 1.53 -0.29
CA GLU A 423 4.93 2.21 -0.92
C GLU A 423 5.89 1.18 -1.54
N ALA A 424 6.19 0.10 -0.81
CA ALA A 424 6.97 -1.00 -1.37
C ALA A 424 6.27 -1.64 -2.58
N MET A 425 4.94 -1.79 -2.53
CA MET A 425 4.13 -2.28 -3.66
C MET A 425 4.24 -1.36 -4.88
N GLY A 426 4.12 -0.05 -4.68
CA GLY A 426 4.29 0.96 -5.73
C GLY A 426 5.68 0.88 -6.38
N GLU A 427 6.74 0.77 -5.59
CA GLU A 427 8.10 0.61 -6.10
C GLU A 427 8.29 -0.72 -6.86
N GLY A 428 7.59 -1.80 -6.47
CA GLY A 428 7.55 -3.04 -7.23
C GLY A 428 6.96 -2.87 -8.64
N ILE A 429 5.84 -2.12 -8.75
CA ILE A 429 5.24 -1.78 -10.05
C ILE A 429 6.19 -0.91 -10.89
N GLU A 430 6.78 0.11 -10.29
CA GLU A 430 7.70 1.02 -10.97
C GLU A 430 8.97 0.29 -11.45
N ALA A 431 9.47 -0.66 -10.66
CA ALA A 431 10.58 -1.52 -11.06
C ALA A 431 10.21 -2.46 -12.22
N ALA A 432 9.02 -3.06 -12.19
CA ALA A 432 8.53 -3.91 -13.28
C ALA A 432 8.44 -3.14 -14.60
N GLU A 433 7.98 -1.90 -14.57
CA GLU A 433 7.95 -1.02 -15.74
C GLU A 433 9.37 -0.65 -16.21
N SER A 434 10.27 -0.38 -15.27
CA SER A 434 11.68 -0.06 -15.60
C SER A 434 12.40 -1.26 -16.22
N ILE A 435 12.20 -2.45 -15.67
CA ILE A 435 12.77 -3.71 -16.19
C ILE A 435 12.25 -3.99 -17.60
N ASP A 436 10.94 -3.87 -17.83
CA ASP A 436 10.33 -4.05 -19.15
C ASP A 436 10.95 -3.10 -20.18
N ARG A 437 11.08 -1.82 -19.84
CA ARG A 437 11.68 -0.82 -20.74
C ARG A 437 13.18 -1.08 -20.98
N TYR A 438 13.90 -1.43 -19.93
CA TYR A 438 15.32 -1.78 -20.03
C TYR A 438 15.55 -2.96 -20.97
N LEU A 439 14.80 -4.04 -20.80
CA LEU A 439 14.94 -5.25 -21.63
C LEU A 439 14.51 -5.02 -23.09
N ARG A 440 13.55 -4.14 -23.33
CA ARG A 440 13.16 -3.74 -24.69
C ARG A 440 14.09 -2.67 -25.30
N GLY A 441 15.06 -2.15 -24.56
CA GLY A 441 15.96 -1.11 -25.05
C GLY A 441 15.29 0.24 -25.31
N VAL A 442 14.17 0.56 -24.63
CA VAL A 442 13.46 1.84 -24.78
C VAL A 442 13.74 2.77 -23.60
N ASP A 443 13.52 4.07 -23.80
CA ASP A 443 13.76 5.07 -22.75
C ASP A 443 12.95 4.79 -21.50
N MET A 444 13.65 4.54 -20.39
CA MET A 444 13.03 4.26 -19.09
C MET A 444 12.40 5.48 -18.43
N LYS A 445 12.72 6.69 -18.83
CA LYS A 445 12.28 7.95 -18.16
C LYS A 445 11.11 8.63 -18.87
N ASN A 446 10.98 8.41 -20.17
CA ASN A 446 9.94 9.06 -20.95
C ASN A 446 8.54 8.80 -20.42
N GLY A 447 7.76 9.85 -20.18
CA GLY A 447 6.39 9.79 -19.68
C GLY A 447 6.22 9.32 -18.23
N ARG A 448 7.31 9.16 -17.44
CA ARG A 448 7.26 8.68 -16.05
C ARG A 448 7.04 9.78 -15.01
N ARG A 449 7.55 10.98 -15.28
CA ARG A 449 7.26 12.13 -14.41
C ARG A 449 5.82 12.57 -14.65
N LYS A 450 4.97 12.35 -13.66
CA LYS A 450 3.58 12.77 -13.67
C LYS A 450 3.42 13.84 -12.60
N ASP A 451 3.30 15.10 -13.00
CA ASP A 451 2.91 16.17 -12.10
C ASP A 451 1.39 16.07 -11.89
N TYR A 452 1.00 15.47 -10.77
CA TYR A 452 -0.39 15.43 -10.36
C TYR A 452 -0.72 16.64 -9.50
N GLU A 453 -1.86 17.28 -9.78
CA GLU A 453 -2.45 18.29 -8.91
C GLU A 453 -3.62 17.68 -8.16
N GLY A 454 -3.59 17.78 -6.82
CA GLY A 454 -4.66 17.32 -5.95
C GLY A 454 -5.89 18.22 -6.08
N TYR A 455 -7.04 17.62 -6.43
CA TYR A 455 -8.27 18.35 -6.59
C TYR A 455 -8.90 18.69 -5.24
N GLN A 456 -8.81 19.96 -4.81
CA GLN A 456 -9.45 20.45 -3.59
C GLN A 456 -10.91 20.78 -3.85
N ILE A 457 -11.82 20.13 -3.15
CA ILE A 457 -13.26 20.43 -3.23
C ILE A 457 -13.67 21.21 -1.99
N PRO A 458 -14.40 22.32 -2.11
CA PRO A 458 -15.10 22.91 -0.99
C PRO A 458 -16.17 21.91 -0.51
N VAL A 459 -15.94 21.28 0.62
CA VAL A 459 -16.88 20.34 1.23
C VAL A 459 -18.12 21.12 1.72
N ARG A 460 -19.29 20.67 1.29
CA ARG A 460 -20.58 21.26 1.68
C ARG A 460 -20.93 20.94 3.14
N ARG A 461 -21.89 21.71 3.70
CA ARG A 461 -22.31 21.61 5.11
C ARG A 461 -23.11 20.33 5.44
N ASP A 462 -23.61 19.61 4.45
CA ASP A 462 -24.53 18.46 4.58
C ASP A 462 -23.79 17.12 4.45
N TYR A 463 -22.59 17.00 4.97
CA TYR A 463 -21.89 15.73 4.97
C TYR A 463 -22.49 14.78 6.01
N LYS A 464 -22.56 13.51 5.68
CA LYS A 464 -22.84 12.46 6.65
C LYS A 464 -21.57 12.16 7.45
N PRO A 465 -21.68 11.94 8.78
CA PRO A 465 -20.53 11.52 9.58
C PRO A 465 -19.99 10.17 9.08
N GLU A 466 -18.74 9.91 9.38
CA GLU A 466 -18.17 8.58 9.13
C GLU A 466 -18.91 7.51 9.95
N PRO A 467 -18.98 6.25 9.44
CA PRO A 467 -19.55 5.17 10.19
C PRO A 467 -18.70 4.88 11.44
N GLU A 468 -19.36 4.52 12.51
CA GLU A 468 -18.69 4.04 13.69
C GLU A 468 -18.04 2.68 13.39
N VAL A 469 -16.72 2.59 13.57
CA VAL A 469 -16.01 1.32 13.44
C VAL A 469 -16.19 0.54 14.73
N LEU A 470 -16.91 -0.56 14.64
CA LEU A 470 -17.14 -1.40 15.81
C LEU A 470 -15.92 -2.27 16.08
N TRP A 471 -15.29 -2.00 17.21
CA TRP A 471 -14.29 -2.88 17.80
C TRP A 471 -14.95 -3.68 18.92
N ILE A 472 -14.57 -4.96 19.05
CA ILE A 472 -15.01 -5.70 20.23
C ILE A 472 -14.51 -5.01 21.51
N PRO A 473 -15.29 -5.07 22.62
CA PRO A 473 -14.92 -4.41 23.87
C PRO A 473 -13.50 -4.78 24.32
N PRO A 474 -12.72 -3.83 24.91
CA PRO A 474 -11.34 -4.03 25.28
C PRO A 474 -11.08 -5.26 26.15
N GLU A 475 -11.99 -5.54 27.09
CA GLU A 475 -11.94 -6.72 27.97
C GLU A 475 -12.00 -8.05 27.22
N ASN A 476 -12.57 -8.05 26.00
CA ASN A 476 -12.69 -9.22 25.14
C ASN A 476 -11.58 -9.31 24.08
N ARG A 477 -10.60 -8.38 24.07
CA ARG A 477 -9.51 -8.35 23.07
C ARG A 477 -8.25 -9.10 23.49
N MET A 478 -8.24 -9.76 24.65
CA MET A 478 -7.03 -10.42 25.18
C MET A 478 -6.72 -11.76 24.47
N HIS A 479 -6.83 -11.74 23.13
CA HIS A 479 -6.51 -12.85 22.23
C HIS A 479 -5.93 -12.31 20.92
N PHE A 480 -5.41 -13.19 20.07
CA PHE A 480 -4.82 -12.80 18.77
C PHE A 480 -5.81 -12.82 17.58
N GLN A 481 -7.09 -13.07 17.82
CA GLN A 481 -8.10 -12.99 16.76
C GLN A 481 -8.40 -11.53 16.41
N MET A 482 -8.93 -11.32 15.20
CA MET A 482 -9.36 -10.00 14.72
C MET A 482 -10.36 -9.36 15.69
N PHE A 483 -10.13 -8.11 16.04
CA PHE A 483 -10.97 -7.34 16.97
C PHE A 483 -11.90 -6.32 16.30
N GLU A 484 -11.69 -6.02 15.03
CA GLU A 484 -12.52 -5.13 14.24
C GLU A 484 -13.56 -5.96 13.47
N THR A 485 -14.84 -5.56 13.51
CA THR A 485 -15.93 -6.34 12.91
C THR A 485 -16.09 -6.17 11.39
N GLY A 486 -15.49 -5.13 10.82
CA GLY A 486 -15.69 -4.79 9.40
C GLY A 486 -17.03 -4.08 9.15
N LEU A 487 -17.41 -3.94 7.88
CA LEU A 487 -18.67 -3.33 7.45
C LEU A 487 -19.63 -4.41 6.93
N THR A 488 -20.90 -4.25 7.24
CA THR A 488 -21.99 -4.98 6.57
C THR A 488 -22.17 -4.43 5.13
N LEU A 489 -22.88 -5.16 4.27
CA LEU A 489 -23.21 -4.70 2.91
C LEU A 489 -23.87 -3.31 2.91
N ARG A 490 -24.83 -3.09 3.79
CA ARG A 490 -25.53 -1.81 3.89
C ARG A 490 -24.61 -0.67 4.31
N GLU A 491 -23.78 -0.89 5.32
CA GLU A 491 -22.80 0.09 5.79
C GLU A 491 -21.74 0.38 4.71
N ALA A 492 -21.29 -0.63 3.97
CA ALA A 492 -20.35 -0.44 2.86
C ALA A 492 -20.96 0.40 1.74
N ILE A 493 -22.21 0.14 1.36
CA ILE A 493 -22.94 0.94 0.36
C ILE A 493 -23.10 2.39 0.86
N ASP A 494 -23.51 2.59 2.10
CA ASP A 494 -23.74 3.92 2.67
C ASP A 494 -22.42 4.70 2.84
N GLU A 495 -21.33 4.05 3.23
CA GLU A 495 -20.01 4.65 3.29
C GLU A 495 -19.48 5.01 1.90
N ALA A 496 -19.64 4.14 0.92
CA ALA A 496 -19.26 4.43 -0.45
C ALA A 496 -20.04 5.63 -1.03
N LYS A 497 -21.33 5.78 -0.69
CA LYS A 497 -22.17 6.94 -1.05
C LYS A 497 -21.74 8.27 -0.42
N ARG A 498 -21.00 8.24 0.70
CA ARG A 498 -20.39 9.44 1.27
C ARG A 498 -19.34 10.05 0.34
N CYS A 499 -18.70 9.23 -0.48
CA CYS A 499 -17.63 9.66 -1.37
C CYS A 499 -18.15 10.68 -2.39
N VAL A 500 -17.57 11.88 -2.38
CA VAL A 500 -17.90 12.94 -3.35
C VAL A 500 -17.21 12.75 -4.68
N THR A 501 -16.51 11.65 -4.89
CA THR A 501 -15.84 11.30 -6.15
C THR A 501 -14.95 12.43 -6.69
N CYS A 502 -13.98 12.96 -5.94
CA CYS A 502 -13.10 14.07 -6.32
C CYS A 502 -12.34 13.83 -7.64
N GLY A 503 -12.13 14.86 -8.45
CA GLY A 503 -11.41 14.78 -9.74
C GLY A 503 -11.97 15.74 -10.78
N PRO A 504 -11.45 15.71 -12.02
CA PRO A 504 -11.76 16.69 -13.06
C PRO A 504 -13.18 16.55 -13.55
N CYS A 505 -14.14 16.56 -13.33
CA CYS A 505 -15.56 16.41 -13.63
C CYS A 505 -16.29 15.77 -12.46
N VAL A 506 -16.02 16.29 -11.33
CA VAL A 506 -16.58 15.68 -10.19
C VAL A 506 -17.37 16.66 -9.40
N SER A 507 -18.50 16.30 -9.14
CA SER A 507 -19.26 16.45 -7.92
C SER A 507 -18.95 17.65 -7.01
N CYS A 508 -18.32 18.72 -7.48
CA CYS A 508 -18.52 20.02 -6.84
C CYS A 508 -20.01 20.39 -6.89
N LYS A 509 -20.81 19.62 -7.67
CA LYS A 509 -22.25 19.83 -7.91
C LYS A 509 -22.60 21.26 -8.37
N ALA A 510 -21.60 22.07 -8.76
CA ALA A 510 -21.85 23.39 -9.29
C ALA A 510 -22.72 23.31 -10.55
N CYS A 511 -22.42 22.35 -11.46
CA CYS A 511 -23.28 22.09 -12.62
C CYS A 511 -24.67 21.58 -12.23
N VAL A 512 -24.79 20.76 -11.18
CA VAL A 512 -26.08 20.27 -10.69
C VAL A 512 -26.89 21.42 -10.09
N SER A 513 -26.25 22.36 -9.41
CA SER A 513 -26.93 23.54 -8.84
C SER A 513 -27.50 24.48 -9.89
N ILE A 514 -27.04 24.38 -11.16
CA ILE A 514 -27.54 25.13 -12.31
C ILE A 514 -28.34 24.25 -13.30
N GLY A 515 -28.79 23.07 -12.85
CA GLY A 515 -29.70 22.20 -13.60
C GLY A 515 -29.07 21.05 -14.39
N PHE A 516 -27.75 20.87 -14.36
CA PHE A 516 -27.12 19.71 -14.96
C PHE A 516 -27.03 18.52 -13.96
N GLN A 517 -27.61 17.39 -14.29
CA GLN A 517 -27.43 16.17 -13.53
C GLN A 517 -26.14 15.46 -13.96
N LYS A 518 -25.32 15.08 -13.00
CA LYS A 518 -24.19 14.21 -13.26
C LYS A 518 -24.71 12.80 -13.53
N SER A 519 -24.57 12.32 -14.76
CA SER A 519 -24.79 10.90 -15.03
C SER A 519 -23.65 10.07 -14.47
N LEU A 520 -23.97 9.07 -13.66
CA LEU A 520 -23.02 8.04 -13.21
C LEU A 520 -22.91 6.91 -14.25
N SER A 521 -23.71 6.95 -15.30
CA SER A 521 -23.71 5.94 -16.35
C SER A 521 -22.59 6.14 -17.34
N PRO A 522 -22.08 5.04 -17.89
CA PRO A 522 -21.17 5.11 -19.02
C PRO A 522 -21.85 5.74 -20.22
N VAL A 523 -21.02 6.21 -21.12
CA VAL A 523 -21.47 6.70 -22.41
C VAL A 523 -21.89 5.52 -23.26
N GLU A 524 -23.12 5.48 -23.72
CA GLU A 524 -23.60 4.51 -24.72
C GLU A 524 -23.10 4.85 -26.12
N VAL A 525 -22.93 3.80 -26.93
CA VAL A 525 -22.51 3.93 -28.33
C VAL A 525 -23.55 3.32 -29.24
N ASP A 526 -24.13 4.13 -30.11
CA ASP A 526 -24.94 3.66 -31.22
C ASP A 526 -24.02 3.13 -32.34
N ALA A 527 -23.88 1.81 -32.39
CA ALA A 527 -23.01 1.14 -33.35
C ALA A 527 -23.44 1.36 -34.80
N ALA A 528 -24.74 1.63 -35.06
CA ALA A 528 -25.23 1.90 -36.40
C ALA A 528 -24.71 3.24 -36.91
N ARG A 529 -24.69 4.26 -36.07
CA ARG A 529 -24.19 5.61 -36.38
C ARG A 529 -22.68 5.73 -36.31
N CYS A 530 -22.00 4.82 -35.58
CA CYS A 530 -20.57 4.93 -35.37
C CYS A 530 -19.79 4.73 -36.68
N SER A 531 -18.99 5.73 -37.06
CA SER A 531 -18.13 5.66 -38.25
C SER A 531 -16.75 5.03 -38.00
N GLY A 532 -16.43 4.65 -36.76
CA GLY A 532 -15.11 4.11 -36.40
C GLY A 532 -13.95 5.13 -36.45
N CYS A 533 -14.25 6.43 -36.48
CA CYS A 533 -13.26 7.50 -36.72
C CYS A 533 -12.21 7.68 -35.60
N GLY A 534 -12.42 7.13 -34.40
CA GLY A 534 -11.46 7.17 -33.27
C GLY A 534 -11.40 8.49 -32.50
N HIS A 535 -12.13 9.56 -32.84
CA HIS A 535 -12.09 10.83 -32.10
C HIS A 535 -12.40 10.65 -30.60
N CYS A 536 -13.36 9.80 -30.27
CA CYS A 536 -13.71 9.50 -28.88
C CYS A 536 -12.56 8.82 -28.11
N VAL A 537 -11.72 8.03 -28.78
CA VAL A 537 -10.53 7.40 -28.19
C VAL A 537 -9.48 8.46 -27.92
N TYR A 538 -9.26 9.35 -28.88
CA TYR A 538 -8.27 10.41 -28.76
C TYR A 538 -8.56 11.39 -27.62
N VAL A 539 -9.83 11.79 -27.43
CA VAL A 539 -10.21 12.76 -26.38
C VAL A 539 -10.43 12.12 -24.99
N CYS A 540 -10.39 10.79 -24.88
CA CYS A 540 -10.66 10.12 -23.61
C CYS A 540 -9.41 10.08 -22.72
N ASN A 541 -9.29 11.02 -21.80
CA ASN A 541 -8.18 11.06 -20.83
C ASN A 541 -8.14 9.86 -19.89
N TYR A 542 -9.18 9.04 -19.84
CA TYR A 542 -9.30 7.87 -18.97
C TYR A 542 -9.09 6.54 -19.71
N TYR A 543 -8.79 6.60 -21.02
CA TYR A 543 -8.63 5.40 -21.87
C TYR A 543 -9.83 4.44 -21.82
N SER A 544 -10.99 4.97 -21.50
CA SER A 544 -12.25 4.22 -21.41
C SER A 544 -12.86 3.98 -22.79
N ALA A 545 -12.71 4.92 -23.74
CA ALA A 545 -13.16 4.74 -25.11
C ALA A 545 -12.10 3.96 -25.90
N HIS A 546 -12.52 2.93 -26.64
CA HIS A 546 -11.66 2.12 -27.49
C HIS A 546 -12.41 1.69 -28.75
N LEU A 547 -11.70 1.21 -29.75
CA LEU A 547 -12.30 0.67 -30.98
C LEU A 547 -12.39 -0.85 -30.89
N VAL A 548 -13.49 -1.41 -31.36
CA VAL A 548 -13.76 -2.84 -31.45
C VAL A 548 -14.20 -3.21 -32.85
N ASN A 549 -13.88 -4.42 -33.28
CA ASN A 549 -14.33 -4.95 -34.57
C ASN A 549 -15.58 -5.83 -34.35
N ASN A 550 -16.70 -5.34 -34.78
CA ASN A 550 -18.00 -6.03 -34.71
C ASN A 550 -18.36 -6.57 -36.09
N GLY A 551 -17.97 -7.81 -36.38
CA GLY A 551 -18.33 -8.48 -37.63
C GLY A 551 -17.83 -7.77 -38.90
N GLY A 552 -16.61 -7.20 -38.88
CA GLY A 552 -16.00 -6.46 -40.00
C GLY A 552 -16.26 -4.94 -39.99
N LYS A 553 -17.16 -4.45 -39.13
CA LYS A 553 -17.36 -3.01 -38.91
C LYS A 553 -16.61 -2.55 -37.67
N ILE A 554 -15.71 -1.58 -37.83
CA ILE A 554 -15.03 -0.95 -36.68
C ILE A 554 -16.01 0.04 -36.03
N THR A 555 -16.27 -0.16 -34.72
CA THR A 555 -17.09 0.73 -33.92
C THR A 555 -16.36 1.10 -32.63
N SER A 556 -16.84 2.10 -31.93
CA SER A 556 -16.32 2.46 -30.63
C SER A 556 -17.06 1.72 -29.52
N ALA A 557 -16.37 1.37 -28.47
CA ALA A 557 -16.93 0.86 -27.21
C ALA A 557 -16.48 1.70 -26.02
N THR A 558 -17.13 1.53 -24.87
CA THR A 558 -16.81 2.21 -23.63
C THR A 558 -16.50 1.18 -22.54
N ASP A 559 -15.28 1.20 -22.01
CA ASP A 559 -14.93 0.47 -20.80
C ASP A 559 -15.60 1.18 -19.61
N MET A 560 -16.62 0.53 -19.05
CA MET A 560 -17.42 1.06 -17.96
C MET A 560 -16.61 1.29 -16.69
N PHE A 561 -15.60 0.42 -16.44
CA PHE A 561 -14.73 0.53 -15.27
C PHE A 561 -13.76 1.70 -15.34
N LYS A 562 -13.44 2.17 -16.53
CA LYS A 562 -12.58 3.34 -16.75
C LYS A 562 -13.34 4.63 -16.99
N CYS A 563 -14.58 4.55 -17.45
CA CYS A 563 -15.39 5.71 -17.79
C CYS A 563 -15.69 6.58 -16.56
N LYS A 564 -15.39 7.86 -16.62
CA LYS A 564 -15.72 8.85 -15.57
C LYS A 564 -16.97 9.67 -15.91
N SER A 565 -17.69 9.30 -16.95
CA SER A 565 -18.91 10.00 -17.40
C SER A 565 -18.72 11.52 -17.63
N CYS A 566 -17.51 11.91 -18.10
CA CYS A 566 -17.17 13.33 -18.30
C CYS A 566 -17.78 13.95 -19.56
N GLY A 567 -18.37 13.15 -20.45
CA GLY A 567 -19.03 13.62 -21.67
C GLY A 567 -18.11 14.06 -22.82
N MET A 568 -16.79 14.17 -22.64
CA MET A 568 -15.88 14.66 -23.68
C MET A 568 -15.97 13.87 -24.99
N CYS A 569 -16.08 12.55 -24.91
CA CYS A 569 -16.22 11.69 -26.08
C CYS A 569 -17.59 11.83 -26.78
N VAL A 570 -18.61 12.32 -26.08
CA VAL A 570 -19.94 12.63 -26.64
C VAL A 570 -19.85 13.90 -27.46
N VAL A 571 -19.27 14.96 -26.88
CA VAL A 571 -19.09 16.26 -27.57
C VAL A 571 -18.18 16.12 -28.80
N ALA A 572 -17.13 15.30 -28.68
CA ALA A 572 -16.16 15.10 -29.77
C ALA A 572 -16.64 14.13 -30.87
N CYS A 573 -17.83 13.50 -30.75
CA CYS A 573 -18.29 12.51 -31.69
C CYS A 573 -18.95 13.18 -32.92
N PRO A 574 -18.31 13.18 -34.11
CA PRO A 574 -18.85 13.88 -35.28
C PRO A 574 -20.12 13.22 -35.84
N SER A 575 -20.28 11.91 -35.62
CA SER A 575 -21.48 11.17 -36.05
C SER A 575 -22.59 11.13 -35.00
N GLN A 576 -22.39 11.79 -33.84
CA GLN A 576 -23.33 11.77 -32.72
C GLN A 576 -23.72 10.34 -32.27
N ALA A 577 -22.81 9.39 -32.48
CA ALA A 577 -23.01 8.00 -32.11
C ALA A 577 -22.83 7.74 -30.61
N ARG A 578 -22.26 8.68 -29.88
CA ARG A 578 -22.07 8.57 -28.43
C ARG A 578 -23.03 9.50 -27.71
N LYS A 579 -23.70 9.01 -26.69
CA LYS A 579 -24.62 9.79 -25.87
C LYS A 579 -24.47 9.43 -24.40
N MET A 580 -24.72 10.40 -23.53
CA MET A 580 -24.88 10.13 -22.09
C MET A 580 -26.22 9.42 -21.91
N VAL A 581 -26.24 8.40 -21.07
CA VAL A 581 -27.49 7.71 -20.71
C VAL A 581 -28.23 8.56 -19.69
N ASP A 582 -29.49 8.85 -19.95
CA ASP A 582 -30.37 9.61 -19.05
C ASP A 582 -30.72 8.75 -17.80
N ASP A 583 -31.03 9.45 -16.73
CA ASP A 583 -31.01 8.94 -15.39
C ASP A 583 -32.29 8.20 -14.98
N ASP A 584 -32.38 6.93 -15.33
CA ASP A 584 -33.29 6.01 -14.63
C ASP A 584 -32.44 4.97 -13.86
N THR A 585 -32.34 5.16 -12.54
CA THR A 585 -31.38 4.45 -11.68
C THR A 585 -31.61 2.93 -11.65
N ALA A 586 -32.85 2.48 -11.77
CA ALA A 586 -33.20 1.04 -11.73
C ALA A 586 -32.83 0.30 -13.04
N GLU A 587 -33.09 0.94 -14.19
CA GLU A 587 -32.72 0.39 -15.51
C GLU A 587 -31.21 0.34 -15.73
N ARG A 588 -30.49 1.20 -15.05
CA ARG A 588 -29.02 1.30 -15.06
C ARG A 588 -28.34 0.21 -14.26
N ILE A 589 -28.86 -0.09 -13.07
CA ILE A 589 -28.38 -1.20 -12.25
C ILE A 589 -28.56 -2.51 -13.04
N ALA A 590 -29.71 -2.71 -13.65
CA ALA A 590 -29.96 -3.88 -14.50
C ALA A 590 -29.03 -3.95 -15.72
N LYS A 591 -28.72 -2.82 -16.37
CA LYS A 591 -27.75 -2.78 -17.49
C LYS A 591 -26.30 -2.95 -17.05
N VAL A 592 -25.92 -2.44 -15.89
CA VAL A 592 -24.59 -2.67 -15.31
C VAL A 592 -24.43 -4.16 -14.99
N CYS A 593 -25.40 -4.78 -14.33
CA CYS A 593 -25.37 -6.20 -14.04
C CYS A 593 -25.38 -7.08 -15.30
N SER A 594 -26.17 -6.72 -16.33
CA SER A 594 -26.24 -7.50 -17.58
C SER A 594 -25.08 -7.24 -18.56
N SER A 595 -24.32 -6.19 -18.42
CA SER A 595 -23.11 -5.92 -19.22
C SER A 595 -21.82 -6.41 -18.56
N LEU A 596 -21.95 -6.91 -17.35
CA LEU A 596 -20.93 -7.57 -16.58
C LEU A 596 -21.05 -9.12 -16.70
N ALA A 597 -22.17 -9.62 -17.20
CA ALA A 597 -22.35 -10.98 -17.68
C ALA A 597 -21.95 -11.06 -19.17
#